data_e9fa8f771b954a0a9d770ca119ed73e4
#
_entry.id   e9fa8f771b954a0a9d770ca119ed73e4
#
_cell.length_a   1.000
_cell.length_b   1.000
_cell.length_c   1.000
_cell.angle_alpha   90.00
_cell.angle_beta   90.00
_cell.angle_gamma   90.00
#
_symmetry.space_group_name_H-M   'P 1'
#
loop_
_entity.id
_entity.type
_entity.pdbx_description
1 polymer ?
#
loop_
_entity_poly.entity_id
_entity_poly.type
_entity_poly.pdbx_seq_one_letter_code
_entity_poly.pdbx_strand_id
1 'polypeptide(L)'
;MLVPFLELLFDKTPMVLSQPNFNFSRTYFIDSFYYFLSTQILQSGKVAALGFFCGVVCVVFLLKNLFRYLALYVLAPLRNHMIYDLRDAMYRRLVQLPISYFQKNNKGDILTKFTSDLSEIEFSIINTLETSIQSPLNIILFLAAMLTMSAKLTLFVFAMILFMALFIGRIGKSLKKESIEGKEVTGRLTSILDESIYGIKIIQSFFVQNWIYAKFSLENKNYFETYNRMYRKRDLSSPLTEFLAITVVCLVLWFGGQIVLNNEGLTASNFIAFMVVFSQLIPPAKSFSSAFYEIKKGMASYERIQTILTAETVDLRTNKNSIASFSESIELKDASYLYESSENFALKKINFKFEKGKKYALVGQSGAGKSTLLDLILGFSKPSNGAIYIDGNSIGEFSLESYRALFGLVTQESILFNDTVENNLSFGVADRDKSNRALTIGNALEFAQKISQLPIGERGGKLSGGEKQRLTISRVAYRNPEIVLMDEATSALDSQNESEVQAALDELLKNKTSIIIAHRLSTVKNSDCIVLMDKGEIKNFGTHDQLYASDDLYRKMVDLQSLG
;
A
#
# COMPACT_ATOMS: atom_id res chain seq x y z
N MET A 1 5.36 49.62 -3.44
CA MET A 1 4.33 50.49 -4.06
C MET A 1 3.43 51.16 -3.03
N LEU A 2 2.98 50.52 -1.96
CA LEU A 2 2.08 51.13 -0.98
C LEU A 2 2.71 52.31 -0.21
N VAL A 3 4.00 52.21 0.19
CA VAL A 3 4.71 53.25 0.92
C VAL A 3 4.88 54.55 0.08
N PRO A 4 5.44 54.49 -1.15
CA PRO A 4 5.52 55.67 -1.98
C PRO A 4 4.17 56.35 -2.27
N PHE A 5 3.10 55.54 -2.44
CA PHE A 5 1.75 56.07 -2.63
C PHE A 5 1.24 56.83 -1.40
N LEU A 6 1.42 56.25 -0.18
CA LEU A 6 1.01 56.91 1.04
C LEU A 6 1.83 58.16 1.34
N GLU A 7 3.13 58.15 1.03
CA GLU A 7 3.98 59.35 1.17
C GLU A 7 3.53 60.53 0.31
N LEU A 8 3.13 60.26 -0.96
CA LEU A 8 2.55 61.26 -1.84
C LEU A 8 1.15 61.73 -1.37
N LEU A 9 0.31 60.77 -0.97
CA LEU A 9 -1.06 61.06 -0.53
C LEU A 9 -1.11 61.98 0.70
N PHE A 10 -0.14 61.80 1.65
CA PHE A 10 -0.03 62.57 2.86
C PHE A 10 0.96 63.73 2.80
N ASP A 11 1.33 64.16 1.57
CA ASP A 11 2.22 65.31 1.29
C ASP A 11 3.59 65.23 1.97
N LYS A 12 4.11 64.01 2.23
CA LYS A 12 5.42 63.82 2.82
C LYS A 12 6.58 63.85 1.82
N THR A 13 6.28 63.68 0.54
CA THR A 13 7.23 63.76 -0.57
C THR A 13 6.72 64.75 -1.62
N PRO A 14 7.61 65.53 -2.26
CA PRO A 14 7.20 66.46 -3.32
C PRO A 14 6.68 65.68 -4.53
N MET A 15 5.64 66.22 -5.23
CA MET A 15 5.10 65.66 -6.45
C MET A 15 6.12 65.72 -7.57
N VAL A 16 6.32 64.60 -8.29
CA VAL A 16 7.17 64.55 -9.48
C VAL A 16 6.34 64.97 -10.69
N LEU A 17 6.62 66.15 -11.24
CA LEU A 17 5.85 66.75 -12.32
C LEU A 17 6.46 66.51 -13.71
N SER A 18 7.73 66.12 -13.79
CA SER A 18 8.44 65.85 -15.04
C SER A 18 8.58 64.34 -15.28
N GLN A 19 8.31 63.90 -16.52
CA GLN A 19 8.51 62.51 -16.90
C GLN A 19 9.99 62.16 -16.86
N PRO A 20 10.40 61.12 -16.10
CA PRO A 20 11.80 60.72 -16.02
C PRO A 20 12.29 60.14 -17.34
N ASN A 21 13.53 60.46 -17.72
CA ASN A 21 14.16 59.92 -18.92
C ASN A 21 14.39 58.42 -18.76
N PHE A 22 14.12 57.67 -19.81
CA PHE A 22 14.27 56.19 -19.79
C PHE A 22 15.72 55.81 -19.48
N ASN A 23 15.90 55.15 -18.36
CA ASN A 23 17.15 54.52 -17.97
C ASN A 23 16.85 53.20 -17.24
N PHE A 24 17.55 52.12 -17.57
CA PHE A 24 17.33 50.81 -16.95
C PHE A 24 17.94 50.78 -15.53
N SER A 25 17.50 51.74 -14.68
CA SER A 25 17.94 51.86 -13.29
C SER A 25 16.75 51.73 -12.31
N ARG A 26 17.04 51.34 -11.09
CA ARG A 26 16.03 51.25 -10.00
C ARG A 26 15.35 52.64 -9.79
N THR A 27 16.11 53.71 -9.89
CA THR A 27 15.60 55.10 -9.73
C THR A 27 14.57 55.42 -10.81
N TYR A 28 14.79 55.05 -12.07
CA TYR A 28 13.84 55.27 -13.14
C TYR A 28 12.47 54.64 -12.85
N PHE A 29 12.41 53.39 -12.39
CA PHE A 29 11.14 52.74 -12.07
C PHE A 29 10.42 53.39 -10.88
N ILE A 30 11.16 53.83 -9.89
CA ILE A 30 10.61 54.52 -8.72
C ILE A 30 10.08 55.91 -9.14
N ASP A 31 10.88 56.69 -9.85
CA ASP A 31 10.52 58.04 -10.29
C ASP A 31 9.34 58.01 -11.32
N SER A 32 9.32 57.03 -12.22
CA SER A 32 8.19 56.82 -13.14
C SER A 32 6.91 56.46 -12.38
N PHE A 33 7.00 55.69 -11.31
CA PHE A 33 5.86 55.38 -10.45
C PHE A 33 5.38 56.62 -9.67
N TYR A 34 6.27 57.43 -9.12
CA TYR A 34 5.96 58.68 -8.48
C TYR A 34 5.34 59.68 -9.47
N TYR A 35 5.86 59.78 -10.67
CA TYR A 35 5.29 60.62 -11.74
C TYR A 35 3.87 60.19 -12.10
N PHE A 36 3.65 58.92 -12.32
CA PHE A 36 2.31 58.38 -12.60
C PHE A 36 1.31 58.69 -11.47
N LEU A 37 1.70 58.47 -10.21
CA LEU A 37 0.84 58.76 -9.08
C LEU A 37 0.59 60.26 -8.90
N SER A 38 1.60 61.10 -9.07
CA SER A 38 1.47 62.56 -9.01
C SER A 38 0.51 63.07 -10.06
N THR A 39 0.60 62.57 -11.29
CA THR A 39 -0.28 62.92 -12.40
C THR A 39 -1.74 62.53 -12.10
N GLN A 40 -1.96 61.33 -11.54
CA GLN A 40 -3.30 60.85 -11.16
C GLN A 40 -3.90 61.71 -10.02
N ILE A 41 -3.10 62.10 -9.02
CA ILE A 41 -3.56 62.93 -7.91
C ILE A 41 -3.93 64.32 -8.41
N LEU A 42 -3.17 64.90 -9.34
CA LEU A 42 -3.43 66.21 -9.94
C LEU A 42 -4.67 66.22 -10.83
N GLN A 43 -4.88 65.16 -11.62
CA GLN A 43 -6.01 65.10 -12.56
C GLN A 43 -7.35 64.76 -11.92
N SER A 44 -7.36 63.85 -10.94
CA SER A 44 -8.57 63.26 -10.38
C SER A 44 -8.80 63.57 -8.90
N GLY A 45 -7.85 64.22 -8.24
CA GLY A 45 -7.88 64.49 -6.81
C GLY A 45 -7.45 63.28 -5.95
N LYS A 46 -7.09 63.54 -4.69
CA LYS A 46 -6.51 62.53 -3.76
C LYS A 46 -7.43 61.34 -3.53
N VAL A 47 -8.74 61.54 -3.38
CA VAL A 47 -9.71 60.47 -3.12
C VAL A 47 -9.91 59.56 -4.32
N ALA A 48 -10.01 60.12 -5.50
CA ALA A 48 -10.15 59.37 -6.75
C ALA A 48 -8.87 58.57 -7.07
N ALA A 49 -7.68 59.14 -6.85
CA ALA A 49 -6.41 58.45 -6.99
C ALA A 49 -6.27 57.28 -6.02
N LEU A 50 -6.76 57.43 -4.77
CA LEU A 50 -6.84 56.33 -3.79
C LEU A 50 -7.74 55.19 -4.30
N GLY A 51 -8.94 55.53 -4.80
CA GLY A 51 -9.87 54.56 -5.37
C GLY A 51 -9.29 53.82 -6.57
N PHE A 52 -8.62 54.53 -7.48
CA PHE A 52 -7.92 53.93 -8.63
C PHE A 52 -6.81 52.97 -8.19
N PHE A 53 -5.97 53.35 -7.20
CA PHE A 53 -4.91 52.52 -6.65
C PHE A 53 -5.46 51.23 -6.00
N CYS A 54 -6.52 51.37 -5.21
CA CYS A 54 -7.20 50.21 -4.60
C CYS A 54 -7.74 49.26 -5.69
N GLY A 55 -8.33 49.82 -6.77
CA GLY A 55 -8.79 49.04 -7.93
C GLY A 55 -7.66 48.26 -8.60
N VAL A 56 -6.51 48.91 -8.86
CA VAL A 56 -5.33 48.26 -9.43
C VAL A 56 -4.83 47.13 -8.52
N VAL A 57 -4.75 47.36 -7.21
CA VAL A 57 -4.37 46.33 -6.26
C VAL A 57 -5.34 45.14 -6.30
N CYS A 58 -6.64 45.39 -6.30
CA CYS A 58 -7.66 44.34 -6.43
C CYS A 58 -7.47 43.51 -7.72
N VAL A 59 -7.25 44.17 -8.87
CA VAL A 59 -7.02 43.49 -10.15
C VAL A 59 -5.75 42.65 -10.12
N VAL A 60 -4.64 43.18 -9.57
CA VAL A 60 -3.38 42.42 -9.43
C VAL A 60 -3.55 41.19 -8.54
N PHE A 61 -4.27 41.33 -7.41
CA PHE A 61 -4.57 40.20 -6.55
C PHE A 61 -5.51 39.18 -7.19
N LEU A 62 -6.48 39.64 -7.97
CA LEU A 62 -7.36 38.75 -8.75
C LEU A 62 -6.56 37.96 -9.78
N LEU A 63 -5.71 38.63 -10.56
CA LEU A 63 -4.83 37.95 -11.53
C LEU A 63 -3.86 36.98 -10.85
N LYS A 64 -3.23 37.38 -9.74
CA LYS A 64 -2.37 36.50 -8.93
C LYS A 64 -3.10 35.22 -8.53
N ASN A 65 -4.32 35.32 -7.98
CA ASN A 65 -5.09 34.17 -7.55
C ASN A 65 -5.62 33.33 -8.72
N LEU A 66 -5.96 33.97 -9.84
CA LEU A 66 -6.35 33.29 -11.08
C LEU A 66 -5.18 32.42 -11.61
N PHE A 67 -3.98 33.00 -11.73
CA PHE A 67 -2.81 32.24 -12.16
C PHE A 67 -2.43 31.13 -11.18
N ARG A 68 -2.57 31.37 -9.88
CA ARG A 68 -2.38 30.34 -8.87
C ARG A 68 -3.37 29.18 -9.04
N TYR A 69 -4.65 29.50 -9.25
CA TYR A 69 -5.67 28.50 -9.51
C TYR A 69 -5.38 27.69 -10.78
N LEU A 70 -5.01 28.37 -11.88
CA LEU A 70 -4.63 27.71 -13.13
C LEU A 70 -3.44 26.77 -12.96
N ALA A 71 -2.43 27.18 -12.18
CA ALA A 71 -1.29 26.34 -11.87
C ALA A 71 -1.71 25.08 -11.10
N LEU A 72 -2.57 25.20 -10.09
CA LEU A 72 -3.11 24.06 -9.32
C LEU A 72 -4.00 23.16 -10.20
N TYR A 73 -4.78 23.76 -11.11
CA TYR A 73 -5.63 23.02 -12.04
C TYR A 73 -4.82 22.14 -12.99
N VAL A 74 -3.69 22.64 -13.50
CA VAL A 74 -2.77 21.86 -14.35
C VAL A 74 -1.99 20.83 -13.52
N LEU A 75 -1.66 21.12 -12.27
CA LEU A 75 -0.90 20.21 -11.39
C LEU A 75 -1.74 19.01 -10.91
N ALA A 76 -3.05 19.18 -10.73
CA ALA A 76 -3.94 18.15 -10.21
C ALA A 76 -3.96 16.86 -11.05
N PRO A 77 -4.15 16.88 -12.37
CA PRO A 77 -4.10 15.66 -13.18
C PRO A 77 -2.71 15.01 -13.19
N LEU A 78 -1.64 15.79 -13.19
CA LEU A 78 -0.28 15.26 -13.14
C LEU A 78 -0.05 14.42 -11.86
N ARG A 79 -0.44 14.96 -10.71
CA ARG A 79 -0.37 14.29 -9.42
C ARG A 79 -1.18 12.99 -9.41
N ASN A 80 -2.44 13.04 -9.83
CA ASN A 80 -3.32 11.89 -9.83
C ASN A 80 -2.82 10.80 -10.78
N HIS A 81 -2.21 11.19 -11.91
CA HIS A 81 -1.63 10.23 -12.86
C HIS A 81 -0.42 9.51 -12.28
N MET A 82 0.46 10.20 -11.55
CA MET A 82 1.58 9.56 -10.85
C MET A 82 1.12 8.51 -9.84
N ILE A 83 0.08 8.82 -9.05
CA ILE A 83 -0.48 7.86 -8.07
C ILE A 83 -1.19 6.70 -8.77
N TYR A 84 -1.89 6.98 -9.87
CA TYR A 84 -2.51 5.97 -10.71
C TYR A 84 -1.46 4.98 -11.24
N ASP A 85 -0.38 5.48 -11.86
CA ASP A 85 0.70 4.66 -12.41
C ASP A 85 1.39 3.83 -11.33
N LEU A 86 1.66 4.44 -10.16
CA LEU A 86 2.29 3.75 -9.05
C LEU A 86 1.41 2.62 -8.50
N ARG A 87 0.11 2.87 -8.35
CA ARG A 87 -0.87 1.87 -7.90
C ARG A 87 -1.01 0.73 -8.90
N ASP A 88 -1.07 1.04 -10.18
CA ASP A 88 -1.14 0.05 -11.25
C ASP A 88 0.13 -0.81 -11.29
N ALA A 89 1.31 -0.20 -11.25
CA ALA A 89 2.59 -0.90 -11.20
C ALA A 89 2.71 -1.82 -9.97
N MET A 90 2.30 -1.33 -8.78
CA MET A 90 2.27 -2.14 -7.56
C MET A 90 1.34 -3.34 -7.68
N TYR A 91 0.13 -3.14 -8.23
CA TYR A 91 -0.85 -4.24 -8.34
C TYR A 91 -0.40 -5.28 -9.37
N ARG A 92 0.09 -4.85 -10.53
CA ARG A 92 0.67 -5.75 -11.54
C ARG A 92 1.81 -6.58 -10.96
N ARG A 93 2.66 -5.95 -10.15
CA ARG A 93 3.77 -6.65 -9.50
C ARG A 93 3.27 -7.63 -8.44
N LEU A 94 2.32 -7.20 -7.60
CA LEU A 94 1.73 -8.01 -6.52
C LEU A 94 1.20 -9.34 -7.02
N VAL A 95 0.44 -9.36 -8.11
CA VAL A 95 -0.15 -10.60 -8.65
C VAL A 95 0.89 -11.54 -9.30
N GLN A 96 2.12 -11.07 -9.50
CA GLN A 96 3.24 -11.85 -10.05
C GLN A 96 4.22 -12.32 -8.97
N LEU A 97 4.03 -11.92 -7.69
CA LEU A 97 4.92 -12.33 -6.62
C LEU A 97 4.74 -13.83 -6.27
N PRO A 98 5.82 -14.51 -5.87
CA PRO A 98 5.74 -15.90 -5.46
C PRO A 98 4.93 -16.06 -4.16
N ILE A 99 4.36 -17.24 -3.94
CA ILE A 99 3.55 -17.54 -2.74
C ILE A 99 4.38 -17.34 -1.46
N SER A 100 5.68 -17.63 -1.49
CA SER A 100 6.60 -17.41 -0.38
C SER A 100 6.62 -15.94 0.10
N TYR A 101 6.42 -14.98 -0.79
CA TYR A 101 6.31 -13.57 -0.41
C TYR A 101 5.11 -13.33 0.52
N PHE A 102 3.95 -13.93 0.21
CA PHE A 102 2.73 -13.79 1.00
C PHE A 102 2.78 -14.57 2.32
N GLN A 103 3.56 -15.64 2.39
CA GLN A 103 3.82 -16.38 3.63
C GLN A 103 4.74 -15.60 4.60
N LYS A 104 5.70 -14.84 4.05
CA LYS A 104 6.66 -14.04 4.82
C LYS A 104 6.09 -12.69 5.28
N ASN A 105 5.22 -12.07 4.48
CA ASN A 105 4.70 -10.73 4.73
C ASN A 105 3.25 -10.78 5.21
N ASN A 106 2.95 -10.05 6.27
CA ASN A 106 1.59 -9.94 6.78
C ASN A 106 0.67 -9.25 5.77
N LYS A 107 -0.53 -9.80 5.57
CA LYS A 107 -1.58 -9.23 4.73
C LYS A 107 -1.88 -7.77 5.07
N GLY A 108 -1.92 -7.42 6.36
CA GLY A 108 -2.15 -6.05 6.83
C GLY A 108 -1.05 -5.08 6.40
N ASP A 109 0.22 -5.51 6.39
CA ASP A 109 1.33 -4.67 5.91
C ASP A 109 1.22 -4.41 4.41
N ILE A 110 0.87 -5.41 3.61
CA ILE A 110 0.63 -5.26 2.17
C ILE A 110 -0.51 -4.27 1.92
N LEU A 111 -1.64 -4.41 2.62
CA LEU A 111 -2.77 -3.49 2.50
C LEU A 111 -2.40 -2.06 2.91
N THR A 112 -1.60 -1.89 3.95
CA THR A 112 -1.10 -0.58 4.40
C THR A 112 -0.28 0.12 3.31
N LYS A 113 0.54 -0.63 2.57
CA LYS A 113 1.32 -0.08 1.43
C LYS A 113 0.42 0.43 0.30
N PHE A 114 -0.71 -0.25 0.03
CA PHE A 114 -1.69 0.17 -0.99
C PHE A 114 -2.62 1.30 -0.55
N THR A 115 -2.72 1.57 0.75
CA THR A 115 -3.63 2.58 1.32
C THR A 115 -2.84 3.73 1.94
N SER A 116 -2.37 3.57 3.17
CA SER A 116 -1.72 4.64 3.94
C SER A 116 -0.43 5.14 3.29
N ASP A 117 0.46 4.24 2.84
CA ASP A 117 1.76 4.65 2.28
C ASP A 117 1.58 5.39 0.95
N LEU A 118 0.64 4.95 0.10
CA LEU A 118 0.28 5.68 -1.12
C LEU A 118 -0.30 7.07 -0.82
N SER A 119 -1.22 7.16 0.16
CA SER A 119 -1.79 8.46 0.56
C SER A 119 -0.72 9.39 1.15
N GLU A 120 0.26 8.85 1.88
CA GLU A 120 1.38 9.60 2.41
C GLU A 120 2.26 10.19 1.30
N ILE A 121 2.54 9.40 0.25
CA ILE A 121 3.27 9.87 -0.93
C ILE A 121 2.46 10.94 -1.66
N GLU A 122 1.17 10.73 -1.86
CA GLU A 122 0.29 11.72 -2.47
C GLU A 122 0.34 13.05 -1.73
N PHE A 123 0.19 13.03 -0.41
CA PHE A 123 0.23 14.21 0.44
C PHE A 123 1.60 14.91 0.40
N SER A 124 2.68 14.11 0.41
CA SER A 124 4.06 14.59 0.30
C SER A 124 4.29 15.29 -1.04
N ILE A 125 3.85 14.71 -2.16
CA ILE A 125 3.98 15.32 -3.49
C ILE A 125 3.23 16.64 -3.56
N ILE A 126 1.97 16.71 -3.05
CA ILE A 126 1.15 17.92 -3.08
C ILE A 126 1.85 19.07 -2.37
N ASN A 127 2.23 18.84 -1.12
CA ASN A 127 2.80 19.90 -0.28
C ASN A 127 4.22 20.29 -0.70
N THR A 128 4.93 19.37 -1.34
CA THR A 128 6.34 19.55 -1.67
C THR A 128 6.56 20.26 -2.99
N LEU A 129 5.83 19.92 -4.06
CA LEU A 129 6.03 20.51 -5.39
C LEU A 129 5.79 22.01 -5.38
N GLU A 130 4.64 22.45 -4.82
CA GLU A 130 4.32 23.89 -4.73
C GLU A 130 5.33 24.59 -3.83
N THR A 131 5.58 24.04 -2.64
CA THR A 131 6.37 24.68 -1.58
C THR A 131 7.87 24.69 -1.89
N SER A 132 8.40 23.64 -2.53
CA SER A 132 9.84 23.54 -2.86
C SER A 132 10.29 24.51 -3.97
N ILE A 133 9.38 24.95 -4.81
CA ILE A 133 9.69 25.92 -5.86
C ILE A 133 9.34 27.35 -5.38
N GLN A 134 8.14 27.53 -4.87
CA GLN A 134 7.61 28.84 -4.53
C GLN A 134 8.28 29.43 -3.28
N SER A 135 8.52 28.62 -2.24
CA SER A 135 9.06 29.14 -0.99
C SER A 135 10.52 29.64 -1.11
N PRO A 136 11.47 28.90 -1.74
CA PRO A 136 12.83 29.41 -1.94
C PRO A 136 12.86 30.69 -2.80
N LEU A 137 12.03 30.74 -3.85
CA LEU A 137 11.93 31.90 -4.72
C LEU A 137 11.45 33.13 -3.96
N ASN A 138 10.40 32.99 -3.14
CA ASN A 138 9.90 34.06 -2.30
C ASN A 138 10.94 34.49 -1.24
N ILE A 139 11.64 33.53 -0.60
CA ILE A 139 12.70 33.83 0.37
C ILE A 139 13.81 34.64 -0.29
N ILE A 140 14.29 34.21 -1.47
CA ILE A 140 15.33 34.93 -2.22
C ILE A 140 14.88 36.35 -2.58
N LEU A 141 13.66 36.50 -3.11
CA LEU A 141 13.09 37.80 -3.49
C LEU A 141 12.94 38.74 -2.28
N PHE A 142 12.42 38.24 -1.15
CA PHE A 142 12.28 39.06 0.05
C PHE A 142 13.63 39.42 0.68
N LEU A 143 14.59 38.49 0.73
CA LEU A 143 15.94 38.78 1.19
C LEU A 143 16.65 39.79 0.29
N ALA A 144 16.53 39.66 -1.04
CA ALA A 144 17.07 40.65 -1.98
C ALA A 144 16.45 42.03 -1.75
N ALA A 145 15.13 42.11 -1.60
CA ALA A 145 14.45 43.37 -1.27
C ALA A 145 14.93 43.97 0.05
N MET A 146 15.09 43.15 1.11
CA MET A 146 15.59 43.60 2.42
C MET A 146 17.03 44.09 2.34
N LEU A 147 17.92 43.40 1.57
CA LEU A 147 19.31 43.82 1.36
C LEU A 147 19.41 45.18 0.68
N THR A 148 18.50 45.50 -0.26
CA THR A 148 18.49 46.81 -0.90
C THR A 148 18.01 47.95 0.02
N MET A 149 17.30 47.63 1.11
CA MET A 149 16.84 48.60 2.11
C MET A 149 17.87 48.84 3.18
N SER A 150 18.42 47.77 3.80
CA SER A 150 19.49 47.85 4.79
C SER A 150 20.23 46.53 4.91
N ALA A 151 21.49 46.48 4.50
CA ALA A 151 22.32 45.31 4.63
C ALA A 151 22.61 44.94 6.11
N LYS A 152 22.83 45.95 6.98
CA LYS A 152 23.07 45.75 8.42
C LYS A 152 21.89 45.05 9.10
N LEU A 153 20.64 45.53 8.85
CA LEU A 153 19.42 44.94 9.40
C LEU A 153 19.15 43.55 8.85
N THR A 154 19.37 43.34 7.54
CA THR A 154 19.17 42.02 6.89
C THR A 154 20.10 40.97 7.46
N LEU A 155 21.38 41.29 7.71
CA LEU A 155 22.33 40.39 8.32
C LEU A 155 21.94 40.03 9.78
N PHE A 156 21.47 41.02 10.53
CA PHE A 156 20.94 40.80 11.88
C PHE A 156 19.73 39.87 11.88
N VAL A 157 18.76 40.08 10.99
CA VAL A 157 17.58 39.20 10.82
C VAL A 157 18.01 37.79 10.45
N PHE A 158 18.96 37.65 9.53
CA PHE A 158 19.45 36.33 9.10
C PHE A 158 20.07 35.56 10.27
N ALA A 159 20.89 36.22 11.10
CA ALA A 159 21.45 35.62 12.31
C ALA A 159 20.37 35.16 13.30
N MET A 160 19.33 35.97 13.49
CA MET A 160 18.20 35.63 14.36
C MET A 160 17.38 34.46 13.84
N ILE A 161 17.11 34.40 12.53
CA ILE A 161 16.41 33.25 11.91
C ILE A 161 17.21 31.96 12.11
N LEU A 162 18.54 32.00 11.94
CA LEU A 162 19.41 30.84 12.15
C LEU A 162 19.34 30.35 13.61
N PHE A 163 19.39 31.27 14.56
CA PHE A 163 19.24 30.97 15.98
C PHE A 163 17.89 30.31 16.30
N MET A 164 16.79 30.86 15.77
CA MET A 164 15.45 30.28 15.90
C MET A 164 15.37 28.87 15.31
N ALA A 165 15.95 28.65 14.13
CA ALA A 165 15.91 27.35 13.46
C ALA A 165 16.60 26.25 14.30
N LEU A 166 17.74 26.58 14.94
CA LEU A 166 18.43 25.66 15.86
C LEU A 166 17.58 25.32 17.10
N PHE A 167 16.86 26.30 17.64
CA PHE A 167 16.02 26.12 18.83
C PHE A 167 14.79 25.27 18.50
N ILE A 168 14.08 25.58 17.41
CA ILE A 168 12.90 24.84 16.94
C ILE A 168 13.28 23.40 16.56
N GLY A 169 14.46 23.20 15.95
CA GLY A 169 14.94 21.88 15.58
C GLY A 169 15.12 20.91 16.75
N ARG A 170 15.49 21.42 17.94
CA ARG A 170 15.57 20.60 19.17
C ARG A 170 14.19 20.11 19.63
N ILE A 171 13.18 20.96 19.52
CA ILE A 171 11.78 20.61 19.88
C ILE A 171 11.27 19.52 18.94
N GLY A 172 11.53 19.64 17.63
CA GLY A 172 11.13 18.66 16.63
C GLY A 172 11.69 17.25 16.88
N LYS A 173 12.93 17.14 17.36
CA LYS A 173 13.53 15.84 17.72
C LYS A 173 12.81 15.15 18.89
N SER A 174 12.36 15.91 19.89
CA SER A 174 11.61 15.37 21.02
C SER A 174 10.23 14.83 20.60
N LEU A 175 9.54 15.53 19.69
CA LEU A 175 8.24 15.11 19.17
C LEU A 175 8.31 13.80 18.36
N LYS A 176 9.42 13.54 17.66
CA LYS A 176 9.59 12.31 16.87
C LYS A 176 9.51 11.05 17.74
N LYS A 177 10.12 11.06 18.92
CA LYS A 177 10.10 9.91 19.84
C LYS A 177 8.69 9.58 20.31
N GLU A 178 7.95 10.58 20.74
CA GLU A 178 6.56 10.42 21.21
C GLU A 178 5.61 9.95 20.08
N SER A 179 5.86 10.40 18.85
CA SER A 179 5.06 9.96 17.67
C SER A 179 5.25 8.47 17.35
N ILE A 180 6.45 7.93 17.55
CA ILE A 180 6.72 6.49 17.35
C ILE A 180 5.97 5.67 18.41
N GLU A 181 6.09 6.05 19.69
CA GLU A 181 5.37 5.40 20.80
C GLU A 181 3.85 5.44 20.59
N GLY A 182 3.32 6.57 20.12
CA GLY A 182 1.90 6.73 19.79
C GLY A 182 1.43 5.74 18.70
N LYS A 183 2.23 5.54 17.65
CA LYS A 183 1.91 4.57 16.59
C LYS A 183 1.87 3.13 17.10
N GLU A 184 2.79 2.76 18.00
CA GLU A 184 2.81 1.42 18.59
C GLU A 184 1.56 1.15 19.45
N VAL A 185 1.16 2.13 20.27
CA VAL A 185 -0.07 2.01 21.09
C VAL A 185 -1.31 1.93 20.20
N THR A 186 -1.39 2.71 19.14
CA THR A 186 -2.47 2.63 18.16
C THR A 186 -2.52 1.25 17.49
N GLY A 187 -1.36 0.68 17.14
CA GLY A 187 -1.25 -0.67 16.59
C GLY A 187 -1.81 -1.73 17.53
N ARG A 188 -1.49 -1.67 18.84
CA ARG A 188 -2.04 -2.61 19.84
C ARG A 188 -3.55 -2.47 19.99
N LEU A 189 -4.09 -1.25 20.03
CA LEU A 189 -5.54 -1.02 20.06
C LEU A 189 -6.25 -1.60 18.83
N THR A 190 -5.70 -1.36 17.65
CA THR A 190 -6.25 -1.89 16.39
C THR A 190 -6.22 -3.42 16.38
N SER A 191 -5.17 -4.04 16.91
CA SER A 191 -5.08 -5.51 17.02
C SER A 191 -6.18 -6.08 17.94
N ILE A 192 -6.46 -5.43 19.09
CA ILE A 192 -7.54 -5.87 19.99
C ILE A 192 -8.91 -5.74 19.30
N LEU A 193 -9.12 -4.67 18.54
CA LEU A 193 -10.37 -4.48 17.77
C LEU A 193 -10.54 -5.56 16.70
N ASP A 194 -9.50 -5.86 15.94
CA ASP A 194 -9.51 -6.90 14.91
C ASP A 194 -9.81 -8.28 15.52
N GLU A 195 -9.09 -8.65 16.59
CA GLU A 195 -9.36 -9.87 17.36
C GLU A 195 -10.82 -9.95 17.86
N SER A 196 -11.35 -8.81 18.36
CA SER A 196 -12.72 -8.75 18.90
C SER A 196 -13.79 -8.91 17.81
N ILE A 197 -13.59 -8.27 16.66
CA ILE A 197 -14.53 -8.36 15.51
C ILE A 197 -14.51 -9.79 14.96
N TYR A 198 -13.33 -10.37 14.77
CA TYR A 198 -13.20 -11.74 14.29
C TYR A 198 -13.79 -12.76 15.28
N GLY A 199 -13.51 -12.56 16.58
CA GLY A 199 -13.94 -13.44 17.67
C GLY A 199 -15.32 -13.11 18.25
N ILE A 200 -16.15 -12.24 17.65
CA ILE A 200 -17.37 -11.71 18.25
C ILE A 200 -18.36 -12.82 18.68
N LYS A 201 -18.49 -13.89 17.89
CA LYS A 201 -19.32 -15.03 18.22
C LYS A 201 -18.84 -15.74 19.50
N ILE A 202 -17.51 -15.88 19.65
CA ILE A 202 -16.91 -16.51 20.84
C ILE A 202 -17.12 -15.62 22.06
N ILE A 203 -16.86 -14.29 21.93
CA ILE A 203 -17.05 -13.32 23.00
C ILE A 203 -18.49 -13.37 23.51
N GLN A 204 -19.48 -13.43 22.61
CA GLN A 204 -20.88 -13.51 22.95
C GLN A 204 -21.28 -14.88 23.55
N SER A 205 -20.80 -15.97 22.96
CA SER A 205 -21.15 -17.33 23.40
C SER A 205 -20.62 -17.66 24.80
N PHE A 206 -19.43 -17.16 25.14
CA PHE A 206 -18.81 -17.38 26.43
C PHE A 206 -19.08 -16.27 27.46
N PHE A 207 -19.86 -15.24 27.09
CA PHE A 207 -20.16 -14.09 27.95
C PHE A 207 -18.92 -13.39 28.53
N VAL A 208 -17.84 -13.28 27.72
CA VAL A 208 -16.56 -12.70 28.13
C VAL A 208 -16.39 -11.23 27.75
N GLN A 209 -17.48 -10.50 27.52
CA GLN A 209 -17.48 -9.07 27.12
C GLN A 209 -16.68 -8.20 28.11
N ASN A 210 -16.85 -8.45 29.41
CA ASN A 210 -16.16 -7.67 30.44
C ASN A 210 -14.64 -7.89 30.42
N TRP A 211 -14.21 -9.11 30.12
CA TRP A 211 -12.78 -9.42 30.02
C TRP A 211 -12.13 -8.72 28.82
N ILE A 212 -12.75 -8.81 27.64
CA ILE A 212 -12.19 -8.14 26.45
C ILE A 212 -12.27 -6.61 26.58
N TYR A 213 -13.34 -6.09 27.19
CA TYR A 213 -13.48 -4.68 27.49
C TYR A 213 -12.39 -4.17 28.45
N ALA A 214 -12.04 -4.94 29.49
CA ALA A 214 -10.95 -4.59 30.40
C ALA A 214 -9.60 -4.53 29.66
N LYS A 215 -9.34 -5.49 28.78
CA LYS A 215 -8.14 -5.51 27.92
C LYS A 215 -8.08 -4.27 27.00
N PHE A 216 -9.19 -3.96 26.34
CA PHE A 216 -9.31 -2.76 25.50
C PHE A 216 -9.17 -1.47 26.32
N SER A 217 -9.82 -1.37 27.47
CA SER A 217 -9.81 -0.18 28.33
C SER A 217 -8.41 0.15 28.84
N LEU A 218 -7.61 -0.87 29.19
CA LEU A 218 -6.21 -0.69 29.59
C LEU A 218 -5.38 -0.06 28.47
N GLU A 219 -5.45 -0.61 27.24
CA GLU A 219 -4.70 -0.06 26.12
C GLU A 219 -5.26 1.30 25.66
N ASN A 220 -6.56 1.53 25.78
CA ASN A 220 -7.17 2.82 25.50
C ASN A 220 -6.72 3.91 26.50
N LYS A 221 -6.48 3.54 27.77
CA LYS A 221 -5.87 4.43 28.76
C LYS A 221 -4.42 4.74 28.38
N ASN A 222 -3.63 3.74 27.98
CA ASN A 222 -2.26 3.93 27.49
C ASN A 222 -2.23 4.86 26.28
N TYR A 223 -3.18 4.70 25.35
CA TYR A 223 -3.37 5.60 24.21
C TYR A 223 -3.62 7.03 24.68
N PHE A 224 -4.58 7.24 25.58
CA PHE A 224 -4.92 8.54 26.12
C PHE A 224 -3.70 9.23 26.76
N GLU A 225 -2.94 8.53 27.61
CA GLU A 225 -1.77 9.09 28.29
C GLU A 225 -0.65 9.44 27.29
N THR A 226 -0.37 8.57 26.33
CA THR A 226 0.68 8.76 25.33
C THR A 226 0.34 9.91 24.38
N TYR A 227 -0.90 9.95 23.87
CA TYR A 227 -1.33 11.02 23.00
C TYR A 227 -1.46 12.36 23.71
N ASN A 228 -1.87 12.39 24.99
CA ASN A 228 -1.86 13.62 25.78
C ASN A 228 -0.43 14.18 25.92
N ARG A 229 0.57 13.35 26.20
CA ARG A 229 1.97 13.79 26.26
C ARG A 229 2.42 14.34 24.90
N MET A 230 2.10 13.63 23.80
CA MET A 230 2.43 14.03 22.45
C MET A 230 1.78 15.36 22.06
N TYR A 231 0.47 15.50 22.29
CA TYR A 231 -0.27 16.73 21.97
C TYR A 231 0.17 17.92 22.80
N ARG A 232 0.39 17.76 24.10
CA ARG A 232 0.91 18.84 24.96
C ARG A 232 2.25 19.38 24.45
N LYS A 233 3.16 18.50 24.04
CA LYS A 233 4.45 18.92 23.44
C LYS A 233 4.27 19.58 22.07
N ARG A 234 3.39 19.02 21.23
CA ARG A 234 3.09 19.58 19.90
C ARG A 234 2.46 20.96 20.02
N ASP A 235 1.47 21.09 20.89
CA ASP A 235 0.69 22.32 21.02
C ASP A 235 1.50 23.43 21.70
N LEU A 236 2.49 23.09 22.55
CA LEU A 236 3.48 24.04 23.08
C LEU A 236 4.36 24.63 21.97
N SER A 237 4.58 23.90 20.88
CA SER A 237 5.42 24.35 19.75
C SER A 237 4.90 25.63 19.11
N SER A 238 3.58 25.79 18.95
CA SER A 238 2.98 26.97 18.29
C SER A 238 3.13 28.25 19.14
N PRO A 239 2.70 28.30 20.41
CA PRO A 239 2.89 29.47 21.25
C PRO A 239 4.37 29.86 21.44
N LEU A 240 5.25 28.84 21.56
CA LEU A 240 6.67 29.13 21.72
C LEU A 240 7.29 29.71 20.44
N THR A 241 6.88 29.21 19.28
CA THR A 241 7.32 29.74 17.97
C THR A 241 6.81 31.17 17.79
N GLU A 242 5.56 31.45 18.19
CA GLU A 242 4.98 32.78 18.12
C GLU A 242 5.71 33.75 19.07
N PHE A 243 5.96 33.34 20.31
CA PHE A 243 6.76 34.14 21.25
C PHE A 243 8.16 34.46 20.68
N LEU A 244 8.86 33.48 20.14
CA LEU A 244 10.18 33.67 19.52
C LEU A 244 10.09 34.61 18.30
N ALA A 245 9.06 34.46 17.49
CA ALA A 245 8.86 35.34 16.33
C ALA A 245 8.62 36.78 16.74
N ILE A 246 7.76 37.05 17.72
CA ILE A 246 7.52 38.38 18.25
C ILE A 246 8.79 38.93 18.91
N THR A 247 9.54 38.11 19.63
CA THR A 247 10.83 38.53 20.21
C THR A 247 11.79 39.01 19.13
N VAL A 248 11.90 38.29 18.02
CA VAL A 248 12.73 38.73 16.87
C VAL A 248 12.20 40.04 16.27
N VAL A 249 10.89 40.17 16.11
CA VAL A 249 10.28 41.43 15.65
C VAL A 249 10.64 42.59 16.55
N CYS A 250 10.54 42.43 17.87
CA CYS A 250 10.90 43.45 18.85
C CYS A 250 12.40 43.80 18.80
N LEU A 251 13.28 42.79 18.67
CA LEU A 251 14.71 43.05 18.54
C LEU A 251 15.06 43.79 17.24
N VAL A 252 14.39 43.45 16.12
CA VAL A 252 14.54 44.16 14.85
C VAL A 252 14.00 45.59 14.94
N LEU A 253 12.86 45.78 15.63
CA LEU A 253 12.31 47.11 15.90
C LEU A 253 13.29 47.95 16.73
N TRP A 254 13.86 47.38 17.79
CA TRP A 254 14.80 48.09 18.64
C TRP A 254 16.10 48.45 17.90
N PHE A 255 16.75 47.46 17.27
CA PHE A 255 17.99 47.68 16.53
C PHE A 255 17.80 48.59 15.31
N GLY A 256 16.74 48.36 14.52
CA GLY A 256 16.41 49.18 13.37
C GLY A 256 15.97 50.60 13.76
N GLY A 257 15.21 50.73 14.85
CA GLY A 257 14.83 52.03 15.44
C GLY A 257 16.05 52.86 15.87
N GLN A 258 17.09 52.25 16.47
CA GLN A 258 18.33 52.92 16.77
C GLN A 258 19.05 53.45 15.52
N ILE A 259 19.11 52.66 14.43
CA ILE A 259 19.71 53.07 13.16
C ILE A 259 18.96 54.28 12.58
N VAL A 260 17.62 54.29 12.67
CA VAL A 260 16.78 55.40 12.16
C VAL A 260 16.96 56.66 13.01
N LEU A 261 16.91 56.51 14.36
CA LEU A 261 17.04 57.65 15.31
C LEU A 261 18.43 58.30 15.24
N ASN A 262 19.48 57.47 15.02
CA ASN A 262 20.87 57.94 14.88
C ASN A 262 21.19 58.47 13.48
N ASN A 263 20.25 58.48 12.54
CA ASN A 263 20.44 58.91 11.13
C ASN A 263 21.56 58.13 10.41
N GLU A 264 21.73 56.82 10.72
CA GLU A 264 22.74 55.96 10.11
C GLU A 264 22.36 55.44 8.71
N GLY A 265 21.74 56.30 7.86
CA GLY A 265 21.42 55.99 6.44
C GLY A 265 20.16 55.16 6.22
N LEU A 266 19.27 54.96 7.23
CA LEU A 266 17.97 54.32 7.10
C LEU A 266 16.86 55.36 7.44
N THR A 267 15.99 55.61 6.47
CA THR A 267 14.80 56.47 6.72
C THR A 267 13.68 55.71 7.39
N ALA A 268 12.82 56.41 8.15
CA ALA A 268 11.66 55.82 8.81
C ALA A 268 10.73 55.07 7.84
N SER A 269 10.54 55.62 6.62
CA SER A 269 9.73 54.97 5.59
C SER A 269 10.34 53.66 5.11
N ASN A 270 11.65 53.62 4.84
CA ASN A 270 12.36 52.42 4.46
C ASN A 270 12.35 51.37 5.57
N PHE A 271 12.40 51.82 6.83
CA PHE A 271 12.30 50.92 7.97
C PHE A 271 10.93 50.25 8.10
N ILE A 272 9.85 51.02 7.94
CA ILE A 272 8.49 50.47 7.89
C ILE A 272 8.34 49.49 6.72
N ALA A 273 8.85 49.84 5.54
CA ALA A 273 8.83 48.94 4.38
C ALA A 273 9.61 47.67 4.66
N PHE A 274 10.78 47.78 5.30
CA PHE A 274 11.59 46.63 5.72
C PHE A 274 10.82 45.68 6.66
N MET A 275 10.10 46.24 7.66
CA MET A 275 9.29 45.46 8.60
C MET A 275 8.15 44.71 7.88
N VAL A 276 7.49 45.34 6.90
CA VAL A 276 6.46 44.70 6.08
C VAL A 276 7.05 43.55 5.27
N VAL A 277 8.20 43.76 4.60
CA VAL A 277 8.87 42.71 3.82
C VAL A 277 9.36 41.57 4.72
N PHE A 278 9.90 41.90 5.88
CA PHE A 278 10.32 40.91 6.88
C PHE A 278 9.16 40.06 7.36
N SER A 279 8.00 40.65 7.63
CA SER A 279 6.81 39.90 8.03
C SER A 279 6.34 38.91 6.94
N GLN A 280 6.53 39.28 5.66
CA GLN A 280 6.21 38.40 4.53
C GLN A 280 7.22 37.26 4.31
N LEU A 281 8.41 37.33 4.90
CA LEU A 281 9.42 36.26 4.84
C LEU A 281 9.08 35.06 5.74
N ILE A 282 8.34 35.29 6.84
CA ILE A 282 8.05 34.26 7.84
C ILE A 282 7.22 33.08 7.26
N PRO A 283 6.09 33.33 6.54
CA PRO A 283 5.29 32.22 5.99
C PRO A 283 6.07 31.30 5.03
N PRO A 284 6.80 31.80 3.99
CA PRO A 284 7.61 30.94 3.12
C PRO A 284 8.69 30.15 3.87
N ALA A 285 9.36 30.76 4.84
CA ALA A 285 10.37 30.07 5.65
C ALA A 285 9.77 28.89 6.45
N LYS A 286 8.60 29.09 7.05
CA LYS A 286 7.85 28.05 7.76
C LYS A 286 7.40 26.94 6.81
N SER A 287 6.86 27.29 5.66
CA SER A 287 6.40 26.34 4.64
C SER A 287 7.55 25.52 4.08
N PHE A 288 8.72 26.13 3.82
CA PHE A 288 9.91 25.41 3.35
C PHE A 288 10.40 24.37 4.38
N SER A 289 10.39 24.73 5.66
CA SER A 289 10.77 23.80 6.73
C SER A 289 9.80 22.61 6.83
N SER A 290 8.49 22.86 6.72
CA SER A 290 7.49 21.79 6.74
C SER A 290 7.56 20.88 5.49
N ALA A 291 7.84 21.45 4.31
CA ALA A 291 8.01 20.68 3.08
C ALA A 291 9.16 19.66 3.19
N PHE A 292 10.27 20.04 3.81
CA PHE A 292 11.41 19.14 4.03
C PHE A 292 11.05 17.93 4.92
N TYR A 293 10.18 18.13 5.91
CA TYR A 293 9.67 17.05 6.74
C TYR A 293 8.75 16.12 5.94
N GLU A 294 7.83 16.69 5.14
CA GLU A 294 6.90 15.92 4.31
C GLU A 294 7.65 15.09 3.23
N ILE A 295 8.71 15.63 2.64
CA ILE A 295 9.58 14.86 1.72
C ILE A 295 10.15 13.62 2.41
N LYS A 296 10.72 13.78 3.61
CA LYS A 296 11.30 12.64 4.34
C LYS A 296 10.27 11.58 4.67
N LYS A 297 9.05 12.00 4.99
CA LYS A 297 7.93 11.12 5.31
C LYS A 297 7.47 10.35 4.06
N GLY A 298 7.29 11.06 2.94
CA GLY A 298 6.96 10.45 1.66
C GLY A 298 8.03 9.49 1.16
N MET A 299 9.32 9.83 1.34
CA MET A 299 10.43 8.92 1.01
C MET A 299 10.40 7.63 1.83
N ALA A 300 10.13 7.69 3.13
CA ALA A 300 10.01 6.49 3.95
C ALA A 300 8.84 5.58 3.48
N SER A 301 7.70 6.17 3.11
CA SER A 301 6.58 5.42 2.54
C SER A 301 6.92 4.84 1.16
N TYR A 302 7.67 5.57 0.33
CA TYR A 302 8.13 5.07 -0.96
C TYR A 302 9.10 3.89 -0.81
N GLU A 303 10.05 3.93 0.13
CA GLU A 303 10.95 2.81 0.44
C GLU A 303 10.16 1.53 0.81
N ARG A 304 9.09 1.66 1.58
CA ARG A 304 8.20 0.53 1.89
C ARG A 304 7.47 0.01 0.64
N ILE A 305 6.96 0.88 -0.22
CA ILE A 305 6.34 0.50 -1.49
C ILE A 305 7.37 -0.17 -2.41
N GLN A 306 8.60 0.33 -2.43
CA GLN A 306 9.67 -0.21 -3.25
C GLN A 306 9.94 -1.69 -2.94
N THR A 307 9.70 -2.16 -1.70
CA THR A 307 9.83 -3.59 -1.36
C THR A 307 8.89 -4.50 -2.17
N ILE A 308 7.73 -3.98 -2.63
CA ILE A 308 6.84 -4.69 -3.55
C ILE A 308 7.36 -4.59 -4.99
N LEU A 309 7.74 -3.38 -5.41
CA LEU A 309 8.14 -3.11 -6.80
C LEU A 309 9.44 -3.82 -7.19
N THR A 310 10.37 -4.01 -6.24
CA THR A 310 11.67 -4.65 -6.47
C THR A 310 11.71 -6.13 -6.09
N ALA A 311 10.65 -6.65 -5.46
CA ALA A 311 10.58 -8.06 -5.10
C ALA A 311 10.69 -8.94 -6.37
N GLU A 312 11.39 -10.05 -6.25
CA GLU A 312 11.50 -11.03 -7.33
C GLU A 312 10.14 -11.58 -7.69
N THR A 313 9.77 -11.52 -8.96
CA THR A 313 8.53 -12.11 -9.47
C THR A 313 8.76 -13.53 -9.92
N VAL A 314 7.68 -14.30 -9.90
CA VAL A 314 7.65 -15.57 -10.61
C VAL A 314 7.68 -15.24 -12.11
N ASP A 315 8.74 -15.66 -12.78
CA ASP A 315 8.86 -15.45 -14.21
C ASP A 315 7.93 -16.43 -14.95
N LEU A 316 6.75 -15.95 -15.28
CA LEU A 316 5.72 -16.73 -15.97
C LEU A 316 5.97 -16.84 -17.49
N ARG A 317 6.81 -15.97 -18.07
CA ARG A 317 6.98 -15.80 -19.52
C ARG A 317 8.44 -15.78 -19.96
N THR A 318 9.28 -16.63 -19.42
CA THR A 318 10.63 -16.78 -19.97
C THR A 318 10.57 -17.44 -21.35
N ASN A 319 11.58 -17.20 -22.22
CA ASN A 319 11.81 -17.88 -23.50
C ASN A 319 12.09 -19.39 -23.29
N LYS A 320 11.26 -20.08 -22.53
CA LYS A 320 11.32 -21.49 -22.20
C LYS A 320 10.37 -22.26 -23.08
N ASN A 321 10.63 -23.54 -23.20
CA ASN A 321 9.79 -24.46 -23.98
C ASN A 321 8.35 -24.46 -23.45
N SER A 322 7.38 -24.66 -24.35
CA SER A 322 6.00 -24.89 -23.96
C SER A 322 5.74 -26.39 -23.90
N ILE A 323 5.05 -26.83 -22.83
CA ILE A 323 4.56 -28.19 -22.71
C ILE A 323 3.06 -28.18 -23.02
N ALA A 324 2.66 -28.99 -24.03
CA ALA A 324 1.27 -29.03 -24.50
C ALA A 324 0.43 -30.13 -23.85
N SER A 325 1.05 -31.24 -23.44
CA SER A 325 0.37 -32.40 -22.86
C SER A 325 1.27 -33.13 -21.86
N PHE A 326 0.65 -33.91 -20.99
CA PHE A 326 1.30 -34.81 -20.07
C PHE A 326 1.25 -36.22 -20.63
N SER A 327 2.40 -36.91 -20.76
CA SER A 327 2.50 -38.17 -21.52
C SER A 327 2.81 -39.39 -20.63
N GLU A 328 3.73 -39.26 -19.67
CA GLU A 328 4.23 -40.41 -18.91
C GLU A 328 4.14 -40.25 -17.40
N SER A 329 4.85 -39.26 -16.82
CA SER A 329 5.02 -39.19 -15.38
C SER A 329 5.54 -37.85 -14.88
N ILE A 330 5.28 -37.58 -13.59
CA ILE A 330 5.98 -36.57 -12.78
C ILE A 330 6.94 -37.30 -11.85
N GLU A 331 8.22 -36.97 -11.88
CA GLU A 331 9.26 -37.60 -11.07
C GLU A 331 10.00 -36.58 -10.20
N LEU A 332 10.08 -36.83 -8.91
CA LEU A 332 10.91 -36.09 -7.98
C LEU A 332 12.20 -36.88 -7.74
N LYS A 333 13.36 -36.23 -7.87
CA LYS A 333 14.70 -36.81 -7.62
C LYS A 333 15.40 -36.02 -6.55
N ASP A 334 15.62 -36.65 -5.39
CA ASP A 334 16.24 -36.06 -4.19
C ASP A 334 15.67 -34.68 -3.80
N ALA A 335 14.39 -34.47 -4.10
CA ALA A 335 13.73 -33.19 -3.90
C ALA A 335 13.58 -32.89 -2.40
N SER A 336 14.22 -31.80 -1.96
CA SER A 336 14.14 -31.31 -0.59
C SER A 336 13.66 -29.88 -0.59
N TYR A 337 12.93 -29.48 0.45
CA TYR A 337 12.45 -28.12 0.58
C TYR A 337 12.57 -27.59 2.01
N LEU A 338 13.14 -26.41 2.13
CA LEU A 338 13.30 -25.66 3.37
C LEU A 338 12.57 -24.33 3.26
N TYR A 339 11.65 -24.04 4.17
CA TYR A 339 11.07 -22.70 4.27
C TYR A 339 12.11 -21.71 4.81
N GLU A 340 12.19 -20.51 4.26
CA GLU A 340 13.13 -19.46 4.70
C GLU A 340 13.03 -19.12 6.20
N SER A 341 11.84 -19.34 6.79
CA SER A 341 11.57 -19.07 8.22
C SER A 341 11.84 -20.28 9.13
N SER A 342 12.31 -21.40 8.60
CA SER A 342 12.49 -22.66 9.34
C SER A 342 13.93 -23.12 9.26
N GLU A 343 14.42 -23.73 10.35
CA GLU A 343 15.73 -24.41 10.38
C GLU A 343 15.62 -25.87 9.90
N ASN A 344 14.43 -26.43 9.85
CA ASN A 344 14.19 -27.81 9.48
C ASN A 344 13.57 -27.93 8.09
N PHE A 345 14.04 -28.90 7.31
CA PHE A 345 13.45 -29.24 6.02
C PHE A 345 12.02 -29.72 6.19
N ALA A 346 11.11 -29.12 5.44
CA ALA A 346 9.71 -29.55 5.32
C ALA A 346 9.58 -30.81 4.45
N LEU A 347 10.47 -30.98 3.48
CA LEU A 347 10.63 -32.18 2.66
C LEU A 347 12.11 -32.56 2.57
N LYS A 348 12.41 -33.86 2.72
CA LYS A 348 13.77 -34.37 2.79
C LYS A 348 13.96 -35.50 1.77
N LYS A 349 14.78 -35.26 0.74
CA LYS A 349 15.19 -36.21 -0.28
C LYS A 349 14.04 -37.07 -0.83
N ILE A 350 12.95 -36.40 -1.25
CA ILE A 350 11.81 -37.08 -1.85
C ILE A 350 12.24 -37.68 -3.19
N ASN A 351 12.08 -39.00 -3.32
CA ASN A 351 12.27 -39.77 -4.54
C ASN A 351 10.98 -40.51 -4.83
N PHE A 352 10.22 -40.07 -5.82
CA PHE A 352 8.95 -40.71 -6.18
C PHE A 352 8.54 -40.36 -7.61
N LYS A 353 7.84 -41.32 -8.27
CA LYS A 353 7.33 -41.18 -9.63
C LYS A 353 5.81 -41.34 -9.65
N PHE A 354 5.10 -40.30 -10.06
CA PHE A 354 3.65 -40.29 -10.30
C PHE A 354 3.40 -40.58 -11.78
N GLU A 355 2.82 -41.75 -12.08
CA GLU A 355 2.56 -42.20 -13.44
C GLU A 355 1.21 -41.70 -13.97
N LYS A 356 1.12 -41.44 -15.27
CA LYS A 356 -0.10 -40.99 -15.93
C LYS A 356 -1.26 -41.96 -15.72
N GLY A 357 -2.47 -41.41 -15.52
CA GLY A 357 -3.71 -42.17 -15.42
C GLY A 357 -3.95 -42.84 -14.06
N LYS A 358 -3.01 -42.73 -13.10
CA LYS A 358 -3.16 -43.30 -11.74
C LYS A 358 -3.71 -42.30 -10.73
N LYS A 359 -4.44 -42.83 -9.75
CA LYS A 359 -4.93 -42.08 -8.57
C LYS A 359 -4.01 -42.32 -7.39
N TYR A 360 -3.39 -41.27 -6.88
CA TYR A 360 -2.50 -41.32 -5.72
C TYR A 360 -3.15 -40.67 -4.51
N ALA A 361 -3.09 -41.35 -3.35
CA ALA A 361 -3.48 -40.78 -2.07
C ALA A 361 -2.23 -40.47 -1.24
N LEU A 362 -2.04 -39.20 -0.85
CA LEU A 362 -1.01 -38.79 0.10
C LEU A 362 -1.59 -38.89 1.51
N VAL A 363 -1.00 -39.73 2.35
CA VAL A 363 -1.44 -39.99 3.71
C VAL A 363 -0.29 -39.74 4.70
N GLY A 364 -0.60 -39.22 5.87
CA GLY A 364 0.39 -38.91 6.91
C GLY A 364 -0.16 -37.98 7.97
N GLN A 365 0.51 -37.84 9.07
CA GLN A 365 0.12 -36.95 10.17
C GLN A 365 0.11 -35.48 9.71
N SER A 366 -0.55 -34.59 10.47
CA SER A 366 -0.45 -33.15 10.25
C SER A 366 1.01 -32.71 10.35
N GLY A 367 1.47 -31.88 9.41
CA GLY A 367 2.88 -31.47 9.35
C GLY A 367 3.83 -32.47 8.68
N ALA A 368 3.35 -33.61 8.13
CA ALA A 368 4.19 -34.56 7.42
C ALA A 368 4.75 -34.08 6.07
N GLY A 369 4.35 -32.89 5.59
CA GLY A 369 4.85 -32.29 4.35
C GLY A 369 3.94 -32.49 3.12
N LYS A 370 2.72 -33.01 3.28
CA LYS A 370 1.80 -33.31 2.16
C LYS A 370 1.45 -32.10 1.29
N SER A 371 0.99 -31.01 1.88
CA SER A 371 0.65 -29.77 1.14
C SER A 371 1.90 -29.12 0.54
N THR A 372 3.05 -29.19 1.23
CA THR A 372 4.33 -28.72 0.68
C THR A 372 4.76 -29.53 -0.55
N LEU A 373 4.47 -30.84 -0.58
CA LEU A 373 4.74 -31.68 -1.76
C LEU A 373 3.85 -31.26 -2.96
N LEU A 374 2.56 -30.98 -2.72
CA LEU A 374 1.68 -30.46 -3.78
C LEU A 374 2.15 -29.09 -4.30
N ASP A 375 2.57 -28.18 -3.41
CA ASP A 375 3.11 -26.87 -3.78
C ASP A 375 4.36 -26.96 -4.64
N LEU A 376 5.24 -27.93 -4.35
CA LEU A 376 6.41 -28.20 -5.17
C LEU A 376 6.03 -28.77 -6.54
N ILE A 377 5.09 -29.72 -6.60
CA ILE A 377 4.60 -30.31 -7.86
C ILE A 377 3.94 -29.22 -8.73
N LEU A 378 3.19 -28.26 -8.14
CA LEU A 378 2.60 -27.14 -8.87
C LEU A 378 3.63 -26.08 -9.29
N GLY A 379 4.88 -26.21 -8.85
CA GLY A 379 5.90 -25.18 -9.09
C GLY A 379 5.59 -23.85 -8.38
N PHE A 380 4.83 -23.86 -7.28
CA PHE A 380 4.65 -22.68 -6.41
C PHE A 380 5.91 -22.34 -5.65
N SER A 381 6.70 -23.36 -5.35
CA SER A 381 8.02 -23.25 -4.74
C SER A 381 9.04 -24.05 -5.56
N LYS A 382 10.30 -23.63 -5.53
CA LYS A 382 11.40 -24.40 -6.13
C LYS A 382 12.00 -25.30 -5.06
N PRO A 383 12.38 -26.55 -5.37
CA PRO A 383 13.10 -27.38 -4.41
C PRO A 383 14.41 -26.71 -4.00
N SER A 384 14.76 -26.78 -2.71
CA SER A 384 16.05 -26.28 -2.19
C SER A 384 17.22 -27.15 -2.67
N ASN A 385 16.99 -28.47 -2.79
CA ASN A 385 17.91 -29.45 -3.36
C ASN A 385 17.14 -30.45 -4.21
N GLY A 386 17.82 -31.08 -5.18
CA GLY A 386 17.21 -32.02 -6.11
C GLY A 386 16.43 -31.34 -7.22
N ALA A 387 15.58 -32.07 -7.94
CA ALA A 387 14.83 -31.55 -9.06
C ALA A 387 13.49 -32.31 -9.27
N ILE A 388 12.58 -31.66 -10.00
CA ILE A 388 11.30 -32.23 -10.42
C ILE A 388 11.31 -32.31 -11.94
N TYR A 389 10.89 -33.45 -12.46
CA TYR A 389 10.83 -33.75 -13.88
C TYR A 389 9.39 -34.06 -14.28
N ILE A 390 9.02 -33.66 -15.48
CA ILE A 390 7.78 -34.07 -16.15
C ILE A 390 8.16 -34.71 -17.50
N ASP A 391 7.70 -35.92 -17.75
CA ASP A 391 8.02 -36.70 -18.95
C ASP A 391 9.53 -36.73 -19.27
N GLY A 392 10.36 -36.87 -18.22
CA GLY A 392 11.82 -36.93 -18.29
C GLY A 392 12.55 -35.59 -18.39
N ASN A 393 11.86 -34.48 -18.60
CA ASN A 393 12.45 -33.14 -18.68
C ASN A 393 12.26 -32.34 -17.39
N SER A 394 13.25 -31.53 -17.04
CA SER A 394 13.15 -30.69 -15.83
C SER A 394 12.03 -29.67 -15.97
N ILE A 395 11.19 -29.50 -14.93
CA ILE A 395 10.13 -28.47 -14.93
C ILE A 395 10.70 -27.06 -15.13
N GLY A 396 11.97 -26.85 -14.77
CA GLY A 396 12.70 -25.60 -14.98
C GLY A 396 12.92 -25.23 -16.45
N GLU A 397 12.78 -26.15 -17.39
CA GLU A 397 12.94 -25.92 -18.84
C GLU A 397 11.66 -25.39 -19.49
N PHE A 398 10.51 -25.51 -18.83
CA PHE A 398 9.23 -25.10 -19.36
C PHE A 398 8.79 -23.73 -18.81
N SER A 399 7.94 -23.04 -19.58
CA SER A 399 7.23 -21.89 -19.05
C SER A 399 6.25 -22.33 -17.97
N LEU A 400 6.21 -21.65 -16.82
CA LEU A 400 5.30 -22.00 -15.73
C LEU A 400 3.83 -21.91 -16.14
N GLU A 401 3.50 -21.05 -17.11
CA GLU A 401 2.16 -20.94 -17.67
C GLU A 401 1.74 -22.25 -18.36
N SER A 402 2.56 -22.78 -19.28
CA SER A 402 2.26 -24.04 -19.98
C SER A 402 2.28 -25.23 -19.02
N TYR A 403 3.22 -25.25 -18.08
CA TYR A 403 3.31 -26.31 -17.08
C TYR A 403 2.06 -26.32 -16.18
N ARG A 404 1.67 -25.20 -15.62
CA ARG A 404 0.49 -25.10 -14.74
C ARG A 404 -0.84 -25.27 -15.48
N ALA A 405 -0.86 -25.09 -16.79
CA ALA A 405 -2.05 -25.37 -17.59
C ALA A 405 -2.43 -26.86 -17.59
N LEU A 406 -1.48 -27.77 -17.34
CA LEU A 406 -1.72 -29.20 -17.19
C LEU A 406 -2.46 -29.56 -15.90
N PHE A 407 -2.47 -28.68 -14.90
CA PHE A 407 -2.98 -28.95 -13.56
C PHE A 407 -4.32 -28.27 -13.29
N GLY A 408 -5.17 -28.97 -12.55
CA GLY A 408 -6.31 -28.40 -11.85
C GLY A 408 -6.12 -28.57 -10.34
N LEU A 409 -6.34 -27.50 -9.59
CA LEU A 409 -6.21 -27.51 -8.14
C LEU A 409 -7.57 -27.34 -7.48
N VAL A 410 -7.95 -28.30 -6.63
CA VAL A 410 -9.09 -28.21 -5.70
C VAL A 410 -8.52 -28.03 -4.29
N THR A 411 -8.70 -26.86 -3.72
CA THR A 411 -8.22 -26.50 -2.37
C THR A 411 -9.22 -26.85 -1.28
N GLN A 412 -8.75 -27.02 -0.06
CA GLN A 412 -9.57 -27.25 1.12
C GLN A 412 -10.61 -26.13 1.32
N GLU A 413 -10.16 -24.87 1.25
CA GLU A 413 -11.06 -23.72 1.24
C GLU A 413 -11.47 -23.35 -0.18
N SER A 414 -12.79 -23.29 -0.43
CA SER A 414 -13.33 -22.87 -1.73
C SER A 414 -13.22 -21.37 -1.91
N ILE A 415 -12.16 -20.91 -2.57
CA ILE A 415 -11.94 -19.48 -2.85
C ILE A 415 -12.75 -19.08 -4.08
N LEU A 416 -13.76 -18.22 -3.87
CA LEU A 416 -14.60 -17.64 -4.91
C LEU A 416 -14.52 -16.12 -4.90
N PHE A 417 -14.55 -15.53 -6.09
CA PHE A 417 -14.54 -14.08 -6.26
C PHE A 417 -15.97 -13.53 -6.22
N ASN A 418 -16.13 -12.30 -5.75
CA ASN A 418 -17.44 -11.62 -5.75
C ASN A 418 -17.82 -11.19 -7.18
N ASP A 419 -18.18 -12.17 -7.98
CA ASP A 419 -18.56 -12.02 -9.38
C ASP A 419 -19.65 -13.06 -9.72
N THR A 420 -20.09 -13.13 -10.97
CA THR A 420 -21.05 -14.11 -11.44
C THR A 420 -20.48 -15.54 -11.37
N VAL A 421 -21.33 -16.54 -11.41
CA VAL A 421 -20.92 -17.94 -11.56
C VAL A 421 -20.05 -18.12 -12.80
N GLU A 422 -20.47 -17.59 -13.95
CA GLU A 422 -19.74 -17.66 -15.23
C GLU A 422 -18.31 -17.14 -15.12
N ASN A 423 -18.13 -15.95 -14.55
CA ASN A 423 -16.80 -15.35 -14.36
C ASN A 423 -15.94 -16.13 -13.36
N ASN A 424 -16.55 -16.76 -12.36
CA ASN A 424 -15.85 -17.65 -11.44
C ASN A 424 -15.36 -18.95 -12.08
N LEU A 425 -15.98 -19.42 -13.17
CA LEU A 425 -15.53 -20.57 -13.95
C LEU A 425 -14.47 -20.19 -14.99
N SER A 426 -14.77 -19.17 -15.80
CA SER A 426 -14.07 -18.84 -17.03
C SER A 426 -12.94 -17.80 -16.86
N PHE A 427 -12.93 -17.05 -15.77
CA PHE A 427 -12.06 -15.88 -15.55
C PHE A 427 -12.11 -14.87 -16.71
N GLY A 428 -13.32 -14.61 -17.21
CA GLY A 428 -13.58 -13.61 -18.24
C GLY A 428 -13.52 -14.12 -19.69
N VAL A 429 -13.17 -15.39 -19.93
CA VAL A 429 -13.21 -16.01 -21.26
C VAL A 429 -14.38 -16.99 -21.30
N ALA A 430 -15.59 -16.44 -21.42
CA ALA A 430 -16.82 -17.22 -21.33
C ALA A 430 -17.07 -18.04 -22.62
N ASP A 431 -17.36 -19.34 -22.40
CA ASP A 431 -17.87 -20.27 -23.39
C ASP A 431 -19.05 -21.00 -22.75
N ARG A 432 -20.26 -20.73 -23.23
CA ARG A 432 -21.49 -21.20 -22.60
C ARG A 432 -21.63 -22.72 -22.61
N ASP A 433 -21.23 -23.37 -23.68
CA ASP A 433 -21.33 -24.85 -23.81
C ASP A 433 -20.30 -25.50 -22.87
N LYS A 434 -19.12 -24.94 -22.78
CA LYS A 434 -18.08 -25.39 -21.88
C LYS A 434 -18.47 -25.14 -20.41
N SER A 435 -19.08 -24.00 -20.10
CA SER A 435 -19.61 -23.68 -18.77
C SER A 435 -20.69 -24.67 -18.35
N ASN A 436 -21.66 -24.95 -19.22
CA ASN A 436 -22.73 -25.91 -18.92
C ASN A 436 -22.18 -27.32 -18.67
N ARG A 437 -21.25 -27.80 -19.51
CA ARG A 437 -20.59 -29.10 -19.29
C ARG A 437 -19.84 -29.12 -17.95
N ALA A 438 -19.10 -28.08 -17.64
CA ALA A 438 -18.34 -27.96 -16.40
C ALA A 438 -19.27 -27.94 -15.17
N LEU A 439 -20.37 -27.21 -15.22
CA LEU A 439 -21.39 -27.16 -14.17
C LEU A 439 -22.07 -28.52 -13.99
N THR A 440 -22.29 -29.27 -15.06
CA THR A 440 -22.83 -30.63 -14.99
C THR A 440 -21.85 -31.58 -14.31
N ILE A 441 -20.59 -31.57 -14.68
CA ILE A 441 -19.52 -32.38 -14.04
C ILE A 441 -19.45 -32.03 -12.54
N GLY A 442 -19.46 -30.75 -12.19
CA GLY A 442 -19.39 -30.28 -10.82
C GLY A 442 -20.71 -30.43 -10.04
N ASN A 443 -21.75 -31.04 -10.61
CA ASN A 443 -23.10 -31.15 -10.00
C ASN A 443 -23.64 -29.79 -9.52
N ALA A 444 -23.39 -28.72 -10.29
CA ALA A 444 -23.63 -27.33 -9.92
C ALA A 444 -24.68 -26.63 -10.81
N LEU A 445 -25.15 -27.29 -11.88
CA LEU A 445 -25.96 -26.66 -12.94
C LEU A 445 -27.26 -26.07 -12.39
N GLU A 446 -27.97 -26.80 -11.52
CA GLU A 446 -29.27 -26.41 -11.03
C GLU A 446 -29.21 -25.12 -10.18
N PHE A 447 -28.33 -25.05 -9.19
CA PHE A 447 -28.22 -23.84 -8.36
C PHE A 447 -27.57 -22.67 -9.12
N ALA A 448 -26.65 -22.96 -10.04
CA ALA A 448 -26.04 -21.94 -10.89
C ALA A 448 -27.08 -21.23 -11.77
N GLN A 449 -28.02 -21.97 -12.34
CA GLN A 449 -29.14 -21.40 -13.10
C GLN A 449 -30.08 -20.55 -12.24
N LYS A 450 -30.33 -20.94 -10.98
CA LYS A 450 -31.16 -20.17 -10.03
C LYS A 450 -30.53 -18.81 -9.66
N ILE A 451 -29.21 -18.75 -9.52
CA ILE A 451 -28.49 -17.51 -9.17
C ILE A 451 -28.28 -16.63 -10.40
N SER A 452 -28.18 -17.27 -11.59
CA SER A 452 -28.10 -16.59 -12.89
C SER A 452 -26.91 -15.61 -13.00
N GLN A 453 -27.21 -14.33 -13.38
CA GLN A 453 -26.19 -13.29 -13.61
C GLN A 453 -25.83 -12.47 -12.36
N LEU A 454 -26.36 -12.83 -11.19
CA LEU A 454 -26.07 -12.09 -9.97
C LEU A 454 -24.70 -12.49 -9.38
N PRO A 455 -23.96 -11.51 -8.79
CA PRO A 455 -22.77 -11.82 -8.03
C PRO A 455 -23.05 -12.74 -6.84
N ILE A 456 -22.18 -13.71 -6.62
CA ILE A 456 -22.31 -14.72 -5.55
C ILE A 456 -21.94 -14.19 -4.15
N GLY A 457 -21.61 -12.89 -4.06
CA GLY A 457 -21.22 -12.23 -2.80
C GLY A 457 -19.75 -12.43 -2.45
N GLU A 458 -19.28 -11.66 -1.45
CA GLU A 458 -17.91 -11.76 -0.99
C GLU A 458 -17.58 -13.18 -0.54
N ARG A 459 -16.49 -13.74 -1.09
CA ARG A 459 -16.05 -15.14 -0.87
C ARG A 459 -17.19 -16.16 -1.05
N GLY A 460 -18.11 -15.89 -1.98
CA GLY A 460 -19.26 -16.75 -2.20
C GLY A 460 -20.25 -16.76 -1.02
N GLY A 461 -20.39 -15.66 -0.28
CA GLY A 461 -21.21 -15.60 0.95
C GLY A 461 -22.69 -15.95 0.78
N LYS A 462 -23.21 -15.95 -0.46
CA LYS A 462 -24.59 -16.35 -0.79
C LYS A 462 -24.75 -17.86 -1.04
N LEU A 463 -23.65 -18.62 -1.06
CA LEU A 463 -23.61 -20.05 -1.34
C LEU A 463 -23.39 -20.84 -0.06
N SER A 464 -24.00 -22.04 0.04
CA SER A 464 -23.67 -23.04 1.05
C SER A 464 -22.24 -23.58 0.86
N GLY A 465 -21.68 -24.25 1.88
CA GLY A 465 -20.36 -24.86 1.79
C GLY A 465 -20.23 -25.87 0.64
N GLY A 466 -21.26 -26.73 0.45
CA GLY A 466 -21.30 -27.71 -0.63
C GLY A 466 -21.41 -27.06 -2.02
N GLU A 467 -22.21 -26.00 -2.18
CA GLU A 467 -22.31 -25.27 -3.45
C GLU A 467 -20.99 -24.57 -3.82
N LYS A 468 -20.29 -23.99 -2.84
CA LYS A 468 -18.94 -23.41 -3.06
C LYS A 468 -17.97 -24.47 -3.58
N GLN A 469 -17.97 -25.64 -2.94
CA GLN A 469 -17.10 -26.75 -3.33
C GLN A 469 -17.41 -27.25 -4.72
N ARG A 470 -18.70 -27.48 -5.05
CA ARG A 470 -19.15 -27.91 -6.37
C ARG A 470 -18.81 -26.89 -7.46
N LEU A 471 -18.92 -25.60 -7.15
CA LEU A 471 -18.51 -24.54 -8.08
C LEU A 471 -16.97 -24.52 -8.28
N THR A 472 -16.19 -24.80 -7.24
CA THR A 472 -14.72 -24.94 -7.36
C THR A 472 -14.35 -26.15 -8.22
N ILE A 473 -15.05 -27.28 -8.07
CA ILE A 473 -14.88 -28.47 -8.91
C ILE A 473 -15.26 -28.14 -10.36
N SER A 474 -16.37 -27.44 -10.59
CA SER A 474 -16.79 -26.97 -11.92
C SER A 474 -15.73 -26.08 -12.59
N ARG A 475 -15.07 -25.21 -11.81
CA ARG A 475 -13.95 -24.37 -12.29
C ARG A 475 -12.79 -25.22 -12.83
N VAL A 476 -12.44 -26.29 -12.12
CA VAL A 476 -11.41 -27.23 -12.57
C VAL A 476 -11.88 -28.00 -13.81
N ALA A 477 -13.13 -28.47 -13.82
CA ALA A 477 -13.72 -29.14 -14.97
C ALA A 477 -13.76 -28.23 -16.22
N TYR A 478 -14.03 -26.92 -16.07
CA TYR A 478 -13.99 -25.95 -17.16
C TYR A 478 -12.62 -25.88 -17.83
N ARG A 479 -11.54 -25.96 -17.06
CA ARG A 479 -10.17 -25.99 -17.61
C ARG A 479 -9.80 -27.32 -18.24
N ASN A 480 -10.44 -28.39 -17.85
CA ASN A 480 -10.20 -29.75 -18.29
C ASN A 480 -8.71 -30.19 -18.24
N PRO A 481 -8.06 -30.10 -17.08
CA PRO A 481 -6.65 -30.44 -16.91
C PRO A 481 -6.40 -31.96 -17.06
N GLU A 482 -5.17 -32.35 -17.38
CA GLU A 482 -4.75 -33.75 -17.40
C GLU A 482 -4.41 -34.30 -15.99
N ILE A 483 -3.98 -33.40 -15.09
CA ILE A 483 -3.58 -33.74 -13.72
C ILE A 483 -4.46 -32.94 -12.76
N VAL A 484 -5.05 -33.60 -11.76
CA VAL A 484 -5.86 -32.96 -10.72
C VAL A 484 -5.16 -33.13 -9.38
N LEU A 485 -4.87 -32.02 -8.72
CA LEU A 485 -4.36 -32.00 -7.36
C LEU A 485 -5.47 -31.59 -6.39
N MET A 486 -5.59 -32.28 -5.29
CA MET A 486 -6.64 -32.03 -4.30
C MET A 486 -6.09 -31.98 -2.89
N ASP A 487 -6.46 -30.94 -2.15
CA ASP A 487 -6.20 -30.83 -0.73
C ASP A 487 -7.54 -30.89 0.04
N GLU A 488 -7.85 -32.04 0.65
CA GLU A 488 -8.97 -32.29 1.57
C GLU A 488 -10.34 -31.66 1.18
N ALA A 489 -10.85 -32.00 0.01
CA ALA A 489 -12.03 -31.33 -0.58
C ALA A 489 -13.39 -31.56 0.15
N THR A 490 -13.49 -32.40 1.21
CA THR A 490 -14.80 -32.82 1.78
C THR A 490 -14.91 -32.71 3.31
N SER A 491 -13.93 -32.16 4.02
CA SER A 491 -13.83 -32.27 5.50
C SER A 491 -14.87 -31.49 6.32
N ALA A 492 -15.61 -30.57 5.73
CA ALA A 492 -16.51 -29.65 6.44
C ALA A 492 -17.98 -29.70 5.95
N LEU A 493 -18.40 -30.77 5.27
CA LEU A 493 -19.73 -30.87 4.66
C LEU A 493 -20.67 -31.80 5.45
N ASP A 494 -21.96 -31.49 5.41
CA ASP A 494 -23.02 -32.39 5.85
C ASP A 494 -23.19 -33.57 4.90
N SER A 495 -23.80 -34.66 5.37
CA SER A 495 -23.85 -35.95 4.65
C SER A 495 -24.49 -35.87 3.24
N GLN A 496 -25.47 -34.99 3.05
CA GLN A 496 -26.13 -34.84 1.73
C GLN A 496 -25.24 -34.08 0.75
N ASN A 497 -24.69 -32.93 1.16
CA ASN A 497 -23.76 -32.17 0.33
C ASN A 497 -22.47 -32.96 0.05
N GLU A 498 -22.04 -33.81 0.98
CA GLU A 498 -20.90 -34.68 0.80
C GLU A 498 -21.08 -35.65 -0.37
N SER A 499 -22.25 -36.34 -0.44
CA SER A 499 -22.51 -37.28 -1.55
C SER A 499 -22.53 -36.59 -2.92
N GLU A 500 -23.07 -35.37 -3.00
CA GLU A 500 -23.11 -34.57 -4.23
C GLU A 500 -21.72 -34.09 -4.65
N VAL A 501 -20.89 -33.69 -3.69
CA VAL A 501 -19.49 -33.27 -3.93
C VAL A 501 -18.65 -34.49 -4.34
N GLN A 502 -18.83 -35.64 -3.68
CA GLN A 502 -18.10 -36.88 -4.03
C GLN A 502 -18.44 -37.33 -5.45
N ALA A 503 -19.72 -37.30 -5.84
CA ALA A 503 -20.13 -37.63 -7.21
C ALA A 503 -19.50 -36.68 -8.26
N ALA A 504 -19.42 -35.39 -7.94
CA ALA A 504 -18.77 -34.39 -8.78
C ALA A 504 -17.24 -34.66 -8.90
N LEU A 505 -16.59 -35.05 -7.80
CA LEU A 505 -15.17 -35.40 -7.81
C LEU A 505 -14.91 -36.68 -8.61
N ASP A 506 -15.73 -37.71 -8.43
CA ASP A 506 -15.57 -38.97 -9.16
C ASP A 506 -15.74 -38.75 -10.68
N GLU A 507 -16.67 -37.88 -11.08
CA GLU A 507 -16.84 -37.51 -12.49
C GLU A 507 -15.65 -36.68 -13.02
N LEU A 508 -15.15 -35.71 -12.24
CA LEU A 508 -14.00 -34.90 -12.61
C LEU A 508 -12.74 -35.77 -12.83
N LEU A 509 -12.54 -36.78 -11.99
CA LEU A 509 -11.31 -37.59 -11.93
C LEU A 509 -11.29 -38.73 -12.96
N LYS A 510 -12.37 -38.97 -13.71
CA LYS A 510 -12.40 -40.01 -14.74
C LYS A 510 -11.30 -39.79 -15.78
N ASN A 511 -10.50 -40.82 -16.03
CA ASN A 511 -9.41 -40.82 -17.00
C ASN A 511 -8.34 -39.74 -16.79
N LYS A 512 -8.15 -39.27 -15.55
CA LYS A 512 -7.15 -38.26 -15.20
C LYS A 512 -6.13 -38.82 -14.22
N THR A 513 -4.95 -38.22 -14.19
CA THR A 513 -3.98 -38.45 -13.11
C THR A 513 -4.40 -37.60 -11.91
N SER A 514 -4.48 -38.17 -10.73
CA SER A 514 -4.84 -37.41 -9.54
C SER A 514 -3.89 -37.67 -8.39
N ILE A 515 -3.57 -36.59 -7.64
CA ILE A 515 -2.78 -36.64 -6.40
C ILE A 515 -3.62 -35.95 -5.33
N ILE A 516 -4.06 -36.71 -4.34
CA ILE A 516 -5.08 -36.31 -3.38
C ILE A 516 -4.48 -36.41 -1.97
N ILE A 517 -4.49 -35.31 -1.22
CA ILE A 517 -4.25 -35.38 0.22
C ILE A 517 -5.52 -35.95 0.85
N ALA A 518 -5.44 -37.18 1.29
CA ALA A 518 -6.60 -37.94 1.76
C ALA A 518 -6.67 -37.93 3.29
N HIS A 519 -7.80 -37.47 3.81
CA HIS A 519 -8.18 -37.54 5.22
C HIS A 519 -9.34 -38.51 5.48
N ARG A 520 -9.88 -39.15 4.42
CA ARG A 520 -10.97 -40.11 4.51
C ARG A 520 -10.55 -41.48 3.99
N LEU A 521 -10.94 -42.51 4.73
CA LEU A 521 -10.60 -43.89 4.40
C LEU A 521 -11.17 -44.35 3.06
N SER A 522 -12.35 -43.84 2.67
CA SER A 522 -12.97 -44.13 1.36
C SER A 522 -12.10 -43.64 0.19
N THR A 523 -11.56 -42.44 0.28
CA THR A 523 -10.65 -41.87 -0.73
C THR A 523 -9.35 -42.66 -0.83
N VAL A 524 -8.82 -43.07 0.34
CA VAL A 524 -7.58 -43.85 0.41
C VAL A 524 -7.75 -45.22 -0.21
N LYS A 525 -8.83 -45.96 0.13
CA LYS A 525 -9.11 -47.31 -0.41
C LYS A 525 -9.32 -47.35 -1.92
N ASN A 526 -9.89 -46.29 -2.49
CA ASN A 526 -10.17 -46.18 -3.92
C ASN A 526 -9.00 -45.63 -4.75
N SER A 527 -7.80 -45.52 -4.17
CA SER A 527 -6.60 -45.04 -4.86
C SER A 527 -5.74 -46.20 -5.38
N ASP A 528 -5.14 -46.04 -6.57
CA ASP A 528 -4.26 -47.03 -7.15
C ASP A 528 -2.96 -47.21 -6.35
N CYS A 529 -2.48 -46.12 -5.75
CA CYS A 529 -1.29 -46.10 -4.91
C CYS A 529 -1.44 -45.09 -3.78
N ILE A 530 -1.10 -45.52 -2.59
CA ILE A 530 -1.05 -44.71 -1.39
C ILE A 530 0.41 -44.39 -1.09
N VAL A 531 0.72 -43.12 -0.83
CA VAL A 531 2.04 -42.62 -0.46
C VAL A 531 1.99 -42.19 0.98
N LEU A 532 2.63 -42.94 1.86
CA LEU A 532 2.71 -42.66 3.30
C LEU A 532 3.87 -41.71 3.56
N MET A 533 3.55 -40.53 4.06
CA MET A 533 4.52 -39.50 4.43
C MET A 533 4.66 -39.38 5.96
N ASP A 534 5.89 -39.29 6.43
CA ASP A 534 6.21 -39.00 7.83
C ASP A 534 7.42 -38.04 7.91
N LYS A 535 7.29 -36.97 8.70
CA LYS A 535 8.37 -35.99 9.00
C LYS A 535 9.15 -35.50 7.78
N GLY A 536 8.43 -35.27 6.67
CA GLY A 536 8.99 -34.74 5.43
C GLY A 536 9.62 -35.79 4.51
N GLU A 537 9.44 -37.07 4.75
CA GLU A 537 9.97 -38.19 3.96
C GLU A 537 8.83 -39.08 3.47
N ILE A 538 9.02 -39.76 2.34
CA ILE A 538 8.16 -40.87 1.93
C ILE A 538 8.64 -42.13 2.67
N LYS A 539 7.84 -42.58 3.63
CA LYS A 539 8.15 -43.73 4.43
C LYS A 539 7.87 -45.04 3.72
N ASN A 540 6.73 -45.11 3.04
CA ASN A 540 6.28 -46.32 2.34
C ASN A 540 5.27 -45.95 1.27
N PHE A 541 5.03 -46.83 0.29
CA PHE A 541 3.98 -46.68 -0.71
C PHE A 541 3.50 -48.02 -1.21
N GLY A 542 2.25 -48.10 -1.67
CA GLY A 542 1.62 -49.32 -2.18
C GLY A 542 0.11 -49.25 -2.18
N THR A 543 -0.56 -50.38 -2.38
CA THR A 543 -2.01 -50.48 -2.24
C THR A 543 -2.46 -50.49 -0.78
N HIS A 544 -3.74 -50.29 -0.52
CA HIS A 544 -4.32 -50.30 0.82
C HIS A 544 -3.95 -51.61 1.55
N ASP A 545 -4.13 -52.78 0.93
CA ASP A 545 -3.90 -54.06 1.53
C ASP A 545 -2.42 -54.32 1.83
N GLN A 546 -1.53 -53.90 0.92
CA GLN A 546 -0.08 -54.00 1.12
C GLN A 546 0.39 -53.17 2.31
N LEU A 547 -0.02 -51.91 2.39
CA LEU A 547 0.40 -51.01 3.48
C LEU A 547 -0.24 -51.40 4.82
N TYR A 548 -1.50 -51.84 4.82
CA TYR A 548 -2.17 -52.30 6.03
C TYR A 548 -1.50 -53.55 6.63
N ALA A 549 -1.00 -54.45 5.78
CA ALA A 549 -0.27 -55.63 6.21
C ALA A 549 1.16 -55.32 6.67
N SER A 550 1.86 -54.38 6.02
CA SER A 550 3.31 -54.19 6.19
C SER A 550 3.74 -52.98 7.02
N ASP A 551 2.88 -51.99 7.24
CA ASP A 551 3.25 -50.73 7.91
C ASP A 551 2.36 -50.42 9.12
N ASP A 552 2.96 -50.46 10.32
CA ASP A 552 2.25 -50.22 11.59
C ASP A 552 1.73 -48.79 11.74
N LEU A 553 2.41 -47.78 11.13
CA LEU A 553 1.94 -46.42 11.18
C LEU A 553 0.67 -46.25 10.35
N TYR A 554 0.67 -46.82 9.13
CA TYR A 554 -0.49 -46.80 8.27
C TYR A 554 -1.67 -47.56 8.91
N ARG A 555 -1.44 -48.75 9.48
CA ARG A 555 -2.46 -49.52 10.18
C ARG A 555 -3.11 -48.72 11.28
N LYS A 556 -2.31 -48.12 12.18
CA LYS A 556 -2.82 -47.25 13.24
C LYS A 556 -3.67 -46.08 12.73
N MET A 557 -3.26 -45.48 11.62
CA MET A 557 -4.03 -44.37 11.03
C MET A 557 -5.38 -44.83 10.48
N VAL A 558 -5.43 -46.01 9.84
CA VAL A 558 -6.66 -46.64 9.34
C VAL A 558 -7.59 -47.01 10.47
N ASP A 559 -7.07 -47.68 11.51
CA ASP A 559 -7.84 -48.15 12.66
C ASP A 559 -8.48 -46.97 13.43
N LEU A 560 -7.76 -45.84 13.59
CA LEU A 560 -8.29 -44.63 14.19
C LEU A 560 -9.41 -44.00 13.37
N GLN A 561 -9.34 -44.08 12.04
CA GLN A 561 -10.39 -43.56 11.15
C GLN A 561 -11.61 -44.49 10.99
N SER A 562 -11.46 -45.78 11.28
CA SER A 562 -12.55 -46.75 11.24
C SER A 562 -13.39 -46.79 12.52
N LEU A 563 -12.90 -46.18 13.61
CA LEU A 563 -13.58 -46.08 14.90
C LEU A 563 -14.41 -44.78 15.07
N GLY A 564 -14.32 -43.83 14.16
CA GLY A 564 -15.07 -42.59 14.11
C GLY A 564 -16.00 -42.53 12.90
#